data_9ae195cb38806040612e17c3961a43b0
#
_entry.id   9ae195cb38806040612e17c3961a43b0
#
_cell.length_a   1.000
_cell.length_b   1.000
_cell.length_c   1.000
_cell.angle_alpha   90.00
_cell.angle_beta   90.00
_cell.angle_gamma   90.00
#
_symmetry.space_group_name_H-M   'P 1'
#
loop_
_entity.id
_entity.type
_entity.pdbx_description
1 polymer ?
#
loop_
_entity_poly.entity_id
_entity_poly.type
_entity_poly.pdbx_seq_one_letter_code
_entity_poly.pdbx_strand_id
1 'polypeptide(L)'
;MRIWSLHPCLLDRRALVACWRETLLAQKVLRGLTRGYTNHPQLIRFRAHPQPLEAVAAYLSGLADEADARGYSFNRALIGAGEDSAGKSCADKVENPYASVARIPVPLGQLEYELAFLRHKVAGRDPEWEQRLSERLAARGELAARTHPLFEVVPGAIEPWEKTKDF
;
A
#
# COMPACT_ATOMS: atom_id res chain seq x y z
N MET A 1 -4.44 -11.18 -3.20
CA MET A 1 -3.98 -10.01 -2.41
C MET A 1 -3.10 -9.14 -3.29
N ARG A 2 -3.34 -7.83 -3.33
CA ARG A 2 -2.46 -6.86 -4.01
C ARG A 2 -2.26 -5.66 -3.08
N ILE A 3 -1.02 -5.44 -2.68
CA ILE A 3 -0.59 -4.29 -1.89
C ILE A 3 0.33 -3.47 -2.82
N TRP A 4 -0.09 -2.26 -3.16
CA TRP A 4 0.61 -1.45 -4.15
C TRP A 4 1.79 -0.72 -3.54
N SER A 5 2.92 -0.64 -4.24
CA SER A 5 4.02 0.28 -3.89
C SER A 5 3.72 1.71 -4.29
N LEU A 6 2.74 1.89 -5.19
CA LEU A 6 2.31 3.20 -5.70
C LEU A 6 1.70 4.07 -4.60
N HIS A 7 1.88 5.40 -4.74
CA HIS A 7 1.23 6.35 -3.84
C HIS A 7 -0.30 6.19 -3.91
N PRO A 8 -1.01 6.18 -2.77
CA PRO A 8 -2.44 5.94 -2.73
C PRO A 8 -3.27 6.86 -3.62
N CYS A 9 -2.84 8.11 -3.83
CA CYS A 9 -3.55 9.06 -4.69
C CYS A 9 -3.61 8.63 -6.16
N LEU A 10 -2.75 7.73 -6.62
CA LEU A 10 -2.77 7.19 -7.98
C LEU A 10 -3.82 6.10 -8.17
N LEU A 11 -4.24 5.44 -7.09
CA LEU A 11 -5.20 4.34 -7.12
C LEU A 11 -6.60 4.88 -7.44
N ASP A 12 -7.30 4.26 -8.40
CA ASP A 12 -8.73 4.51 -8.59
C ASP A 12 -9.53 4.03 -7.37
N ARG A 13 -10.81 4.39 -7.28
CA ARG A 13 -11.67 4.04 -6.14
C ARG A 13 -11.64 2.54 -5.84
N ARG A 14 -11.75 1.70 -6.88
CA ARG A 14 -11.77 0.24 -6.71
C ARG A 14 -10.43 -0.28 -6.19
N ALA A 15 -9.31 0.22 -6.72
CA ALA A 15 -7.99 -0.18 -6.27
C ALA A 15 -7.71 0.27 -4.84
N LEU A 16 -8.11 1.50 -4.46
CA LEU A 16 -7.92 2.02 -3.10
C LEU A 16 -8.70 1.19 -2.06
N VAL A 17 -9.99 0.94 -2.30
CA VAL A 17 -10.83 0.15 -1.40
C VAL A 17 -10.37 -1.31 -1.32
N ALA A 18 -9.99 -1.90 -2.45
CA ALA A 18 -9.46 -3.26 -2.47
C ALA A 18 -8.13 -3.33 -1.71
N CYS A 19 -7.22 -2.37 -1.94
CA CYS A 19 -5.93 -2.31 -1.25
C CYS A 19 -6.11 -2.20 0.27
N TRP A 20 -7.02 -1.36 0.75
CA TRP A 20 -7.38 -1.28 2.16
C TRP A 20 -7.77 -2.64 2.74
N ARG A 21 -8.73 -3.32 2.11
CA ARG A 21 -9.23 -4.64 2.57
C ARG A 21 -8.14 -5.71 2.55
N GLU A 22 -7.34 -5.74 1.49
CA GLU A 22 -6.24 -6.70 1.33
C GLU A 22 -5.12 -6.45 2.35
N THR A 23 -4.86 -5.19 2.68
CA THR A 23 -3.85 -4.85 3.69
C THR A 23 -4.32 -5.16 5.12
N LEU A 24 -5.62 -4.97 5.42
CA LEU A 24 -6.18 -5.46 6.68
C LEU A 24 -6.10 -6.99 6.79
N LEU A 25 -6.29 -7.73 5.70
CA LEU A 25 -6.05 -9.17 5.68
C LEU A 25 -4.57 -9.48 5.90
N ALA A 26 -3.65 -8.75 5.24
CA ALA A 26 -2.22 -8.88 5.46
C ALA A 26 -1.84 -8.68 6.93
N GLN A 27 -2.39 -7.67 7.59
CA GLN A 27 -2.20 -7.41 9.01
C GLN A 27 -2.64 -8.62 9.86
N LYS A 28 -3.79 -9.21 9.57
CA LYS A 28 -4.26 -10.42 10.27
C LYS A 28 -3.35 -11.62 10.03
N VAL A 29 -2.88 -11.80 8.79
CA VAL A 29 -1.94 -12.88 8.45
C VAL A 29 -0.61 -12.74 9.21
N LEU A 30 -0.05 -11.53 9.24
CA LEU A 30 1.21 -11.25 9.95
C LEU A 30 1.09 -11.46 11.46
N ARG A 31 -0.11 -11.36 12.02
CA ARG A 31 -0.43 -11.68 13.42
C ARG A 31 -0.69 -13.16 13.68
N GLY A 32 -0.70 -14.01 12.66
CA GLY A 32 -1.05 -15.40 12.80
C GLY A 32 -2.54 -15.67 13.03
N LEU A 33 -3.41 -14.70 12.80
CA LEU A 33 -4.86 -14.78 13.04
C LEU A 33 -5.65 -15.37 11.85
N THR A 34 -4.97 -16.01 10.90
CA THR A 34 -5.61 -16.62 9.73
C THR A 34 -5.07 -18.02 9.47
N ARG A 35 -5.93 -18.88 8.91
CA ARG A 35 -5.51 -20.21 8.42
C ARG A 35 -5.00 -20.19 6.97
N GLY A 36 -5.40 -19.18 6.19
CA GLY A 36 -5.06 -19.03 4.79
C GLY A 36 -4.18 -17.81 4.50
N TYR A 37 -3.65 -17.74 3.27
CA TYR A 37 -2.81 -16.66 2.77
C TYR A 37 -1.47 -16.46 3.51
N THR A 38 -1.10 -17.42 4.39
CA THR A 38 0.10 -17.34 5.22
C THR A 38 1.38 -17.16 4.41
N ASN A 39 1.46 -17.71 3.21
CA ASN A 39 2.64 -17.63 2.32
C ASN A 39 2.40 -16.75 1.08
N HIS A 40 1.49 -15.76 1.18
CA HIS A 40 1.21 -14.90 0.03
C HIS A 40 2.44 -14.06 -0.33
N PRO A 41 2.88 -14.04 -1.61
CA PRO A 41 4.11 -13.37 -2.04
C PRO A 41 4.19 -11.89 -1.67
N GLN A 42 3.09 -11.15 -1.72
CA GLN A 42 3.03 -9.73 -1.34
C GLN A 42 3.44 -9.46 0.13
N LEU A 43 3.46 -10.49 0.99
CA LEU A 43 3.85 -10.38 2.39
C LEU A 43 5.36 -10.50 2.61
N ILE A 44 6.12 -10.96 1.62
CA ILE A 44 7.56 -11.20 1.74
C ILE A 44 8.27 -9.92 2.20
N ARG A 45 8.00 -8.80 1.58
CA ARG A 45 8.61 -7.50 1.90
C ARG A 45 8.26 -6.98 3.29
N PHE A 46 7.04 -7.23 3.77
CA PHE A 46 6.65 -6.86 5.13
C PHE A 46 7.29 -7.78 6.17
N ARG A 47 7.38 -9.07 5.89
CA ARG A 47 8.06 -10.04 6.78
C ARG A 47 9.56 -9.80 6.90
N ALA A 48 10.19 -9.31 5.86
CA ALA A 48 11.60 -8.93 5.87
C ALA A 48 11.86 -7.64 6.67
N HIS A 49 10.82 -6.88 7.00
CA HIS A 49 10.93 -5.66 7.78
C HIS A 49 11.18 -5.98 9.26
N PRO A 50 12.08 -5.24 9.98
CA PRO A 50 12.34 -5.46 11.41
C PRO A 50 11.10 -5.36 12.29
N GLN A 51 10.13 -4.54 11.88
CA GLN A 51 8.87 -4.28 12.58
C GLN A 51 7.69 -4.48 11.61
N PRO A 52 7.32 -5.75 11.27
CA PRO A 52 6.32 -6.03 10.24
C PRO A 52 4.93 -5.44 10.50
N LEU A 53 4.49 -5.43 11.76
CA LEU A 53 3.17 -4.95 12.12
C LEU A 53 3.09 -3.43 12.09
N GLU A 54 4.14 -2.74 12.52
CA GLU A 54 4.26 -1.30 12.44
C GLU A 54 4.33 -0.83 10.98
N ALA A 55 5.07 -1.55 10.15
CA ALA A 55 5.14 -1.26 8.72
C ALA A 55 3.77 -1.39 8.04
N VAL A 56 3.02 -2.44 8.33
CA VAL A 56 1.67 -2.62 7.81
C VAL A 56 0.70 -1.56 8.35
N ALA A 57 0.85 -1.15 9.62
CA ALA A 57 0.03 -0.09 10.21
C ALA A 57 0.33 1.27 9.57
N ALA A 58 1.60 1.61 9.35
CA ALA A 58 2.00 2.81 8.61
C ALA A 58 1.46 2.82 7.19
N TYR A 59 1.51 1.68 6.49
CA TYR A 59 0.93 1.54 5.16
C TYR A 59 -0.58 1.79 5.16
N LEU A 60 -1.32 1.19 6.09
CA LEU A 60 -2.76 1.40 6.26
C LEU A 60 -3.10 2.87 6.56
N SER A 61 -2.28 3.54 7.35
CA SER A 61 -2.48 4.96 7.66
C SER A 61 -2.45 5.82 6.39
N GLY A 62 -1.49 5.59 5.49
CA GLY A 62 -1.43 6.31 4.21
C GLY A 62 -2.63 6.05 3.29
N LEU A 63 -3.17 4.82 3.29
CA LEU A 63 -4.42 4.54 2.58
C LEU A 63 -5.61 5.28 3.18
N ALA A 64 -5.67 5.36 4.52
CA ALA A 64 -6.75 6.06 5.21
C ALA A 64 -6.66 7.58 5.02
N ASP A 65 -5.45 8.15 4.99
CA ASP A 65 -5.24 9.57 4.71
C ASP A 65 -5.75 9.95 3.31
N GLU A 66 -5.46 9.12 2.31
CA GLU A 66 -5.98 9.33 0.95
C GLU A 66 -7.52 9.14 0.90
N ALA A 67 -8.06 8.18 1.65
CA ALA A 67 -9.51 8.00 1.74
C ALA A 67 -10.19 9.24 2.33
N ASP A 68 -9.65 9.79 3.42
CA ASP A 68 -10.17 11.02 4.04
C ASP A 68 -10.07 12.21 3.09
N ALA A 69 -8.95 12.36 2.37
CA ALA A 69 -8.76 13.40 1.36
C ALA A 69 -9.79 13.35 0.22
N ARG A 70 -10.35 12.16 -0.05
CA ARG A 70 -11.44 11.94 -1.03
C ARG A 70 -12.83 12.00 -0.43
N GLY A 71 -12.97 12.24 0.88
CA GLY A 71 -14.25 12.19 1.58
C GLY A 71 -14.78 10.77 1.81
N TYR A 72 -13.91 9.74 1.76
CA TYR A 72 -14.24 8.38 2.14
C TYR A 72 -13.93 8.17 3.63
N SER A 73 -14.64 7.26 4.29
CA SER A 73 -14.40 6.92 5.69
C SER A 73 -13.89 5.48 5.80
N PHE A 74 -12.59 5.31 6.01
CA PHE A 74 -12.00 4.03 6.39
C PHE A 74 -11.92 3.92 7.91
N ASN A 75 -12.28 2.76 8.46
CA ASN A 75 -12.26 2.56 9.90
C ASN A 75 -10.83 2.44 10.43
N ARG A 76 -10.25 3.55 10.88
CA ARG A 76 -8.89 3.63 11.41
C ARG A 76 -8.69 2.79 12.68
N ALA A 77 -9.74 2.47 13.44
CA ALA A 77 -9.65 1.59 14.60
C ALA A 77 -9.21 0.16 14.26
N LEU A 78 -9.29 -0.23 12.97
CA LEU A 78 -8.77 -1.51 12.50
C LEU A 78 -7.25 -1.51 12.27
N ILE A 79 -6.61 -0.34 12.24
CA ILE A 79 -5.16 -0.22 12.09
C ILE A 79 -4.50 -0.59 13.41
N GLY A 80 -3.57 -1.55 13.36
CA GLY A 80 -2.86 -1.96 14.57
C GLY A 80 -3.74 -2.63 15.64
N ALA A 81 -5.04 -2.84 15.41
CA ALA A 81 -5.93 -3.49 16.36
C ALA A 81 -5.49 -4.94 16.66
N GLY A 82 -4.91 -5.18 17.80
CA GLY A 82 -4.52 -6.48 18.36
C GLY A 82 -4.64 -6.45 19.86
N GLU A 83 -4.93 -7.60 20.46
CA GLU A 83 -5.17 -7.76 21.90
C GLU A 83 -3.97 -7.38 22.78
N ASP A 84 -2.76 -7.29 22.22
CA ASP A 84 -1.55 -6.91 22.93
C ASP A 84 -1.36 -5.38 23.08
N SER A 85 -2.25 -4.59 22.51
CA SER A 85 -2.27 -3.12 22.66
C SER A 85 -3.16 -2.69 23.82
N ALA A 86 -3.13 -3.43 24.94
CA ALA A 86 -3.78 -3.00 26.16
C ALA A 86 -3.15 -1.67 26.63
N GLY A 87 -3.74 -0.54 26.22
CA GLY A 87 -3.45 0.78 26.73
C GLY A 87 -2.90 1.83 25.76
N LYS A 88 -2.66 1.52 24.48
CA LYS A 88 -2.37 2.54 23.46
C LYS A 88 -3.42 2.49 22.35
N SER A 89 -4.46 3.27 22.48
CA SER A 89 -5.34 3.62 21.38
C SER A 89 -4.49 4.30 20.30
N CYS A 90 -4.33 3.69 19.13
CA CYS A 90 -3.77 4.36 17.95
C CYS A 90 -4.70 5.45 17.40
N ALA A 91 -5.66 5.91 18.19
CA ALA A 91 -6.53 7.05 17.89
C ALA A 91 -5.85 8.39 18.15
N ASP A 92 -4.75 8.42 18.91
CA ASP A 92 -3.90 9.60 19.00
C ASP A 92 -3.20 9.75 17.64
N LYS A 93 -3.50 10.85 16.95
CA LYS A 93 -2.85 11.25 15.70
C LYS A 93 -1.34 11.19 15.89
N VAL A 94 -0.72 10.09 15.47
CA VAL A 94 0.73 10.09 15.29
C VAL A 94 0.98 11.06 14.15
N GLU A 95 1.55 12.23 14.44
CA GLU A 95 1.76 13.31 13.46
C GLU A 95 2.53 12.84 12.21
N ASN A 96 3.26 11.75 12.31
CA ASN A 96 3.89 11.08 11.17
C ASN A 96 4.04 9.58 11.46
N PRO A 97 3.16 8.71 10.96
CA PRO A 97 3.24 7.26 11.18
C PRO A 97 4.49 6.61 10.56
N TYR A 98 5.20 7.34 9.71
CA TYR A 98 6.44 6.87 9.06
C TYR A 98 7.71 7.24 9.82
N ALA A 99 7.65 8.14 10.80
CA ALA A 99 8.83 8.67 11.47
C ALA A 99 9.64 7.62 12.25
N SER A 100 8.96 6.58 12.74
CA SER A 100 9.58 5.50 13.52
C SER A 100 9.72 4.18 12.78
N VAL A 101 9.28 4.12 11.51
CA VAL A 101 9.26 2.90 10.70
C VAL A 101 10.27 3.02 9.57
N ALA A 102 11.21 2.09 9.48
CA ALA A 102 12.15 2.05 8.37
C ALA A 102 11.41 1.89 7.03
N ARG A 103 11.91 2.52 5.98
CA ARG A 103 11.33 2.38 4.66
C ARG A 103 11.64 1.01 4.08
N ILE A 104 10.69 0.46 3.33
CA ILE A 104 10.85 -0.80 2.61
C ILE A 104 11.40 -0.46 1.21
N PRO A 105 12.55 -1.02 0.80
CA PRO A 105 13.03 -0.82 -0.55
C PRO A 105 12.07 -1.42 -1.57
N VAL A 106 11.82 -0.72 -2.66
CA VAL A 106 11.08 -1.19 -3.83
C VAL A 106 11.92 -0.98 -5.08
N PRO A 107 12.23 -2.04 -5.84
CA PRO A 107 12.95 -1.90 -7.10
C PRO A 107 12.18 -1.05 -8.11
N LEU A 108 12.92 -0.26 -8.89
CA LEU A 108 12.34 0.57 -9.96
C LEU A 108 11.47 -0.25 -10.90
N GLY A 109 11.96 -1.41 -11.36
CA GLY A 109 11.21 -2.28 -12.26
C GLY A 109 9.90 -2.80 -11.66
N GLN A 110 9.85 -3.03 -10.33
CA GLN A 110 8.62 -3.38 -9.64
C GLN A 110 7.61 -2.23 -9.67
N LEU A 111 8.06 -1.01 -9.40
CA LEU A 111 7.20 0.17 -9.40
C LEU A 111 6.63 0.48 -10.79
N GLU A 112 7.46 0.36 -11.82
CA GLU A 112 7.05 0.55 -13.23
C GLU A 112 6.03 -0.51 -13.66
N TYR A 113 6.27 -1.78 -13.30
CA TYR A 113 5.33 -2.86 -13.56
C TYR A 113 3.98 -2.61 -12.86
N GLU A 114 3.99 -2.24 -11.60
CA GLU A 114 2.77 -1.93 -10.85
C GLU A 114 1.99 -0.78 -11.49
N LEU A 115 2.68 0.26 -11.94
CA LEU A 115 2.05 1.40 -12.61
C LEU A 115 1.41 0.99 -13.94
N ALA A 116 2.12 0.25 -14.78
CA ALA A 116 1.59 -0.26 -16.03
C ALA A 116 0.38 -1.18 -15.81
N PHE A 117 0.45 -2.05 -14.80
CA PHE A 117 -0.67 -2.93 -14.43
C PHE A 117 -1.89 -2.16 -13.90
N LEU A 118 -1.66 -1.09 -13.11
CA LEU A 118 -2.75 -0.21 -12.67
C LEU A 118 -3.42 0.46 -13.86
N ARG A 119 -2.65 1.05 -14.78
CA ARG A 119 -3.16 1.70 -15.99
C ARG A 119 -3.98 0.76 -16.85
N HIS A 120 -3.48 -0.44 -17.11
CA HIS A 120 -4.24 -1.47 -17.83
C HIS A 120 -5.61 -1.75 -17.18
N LYS A 121 -5.65 -1.89 -15.86
CA LYS A 121 -6.91 -2.11 -15.13
C LYS A 121 -7.86 -0.92 -15.19
N VAL A 122 -7.32 0.28 -15.07
CA VAL A 122 -8.11 1.51 -15.04
C VAL A 122 -8.68 1.82 -16.42
N ALA A 123 -7.92 1.64 -17.49
CA ALA A 123 -8.37 1.84 -18.87
C ALA A 123 -9.64 1.03 -19.18
N GLY A 124 -9.75 -0.19 -18.67
CA GLY A 124 -10.91 -1.05 -18.91
C GLY A 124 -12.11 -0.81 -17.99
N ARG A 125 -11.96 -0.02 -16.90
CA ARG A 125 -13.04 0.11 -15.88
C ARG A 125 -13.38 1.53 -15.44
N ASP A 126 -12.50 2.49 -15.70
CA ASP A 126 -12.66 3.90 -15.30
C ASP A 126 -11.81 4.82 -16.21
N PRO A 127 -12.25 5.04 -17.48
CA PRO A 127 -11.52 5.85 -18.43
C PRO A 127 -11.29 7.30 -17.96
N GLU A 128 -12.20 7.86 -17.17
CA GLU A 128 -12.03 9.20 -16.60
C GLU A 128 -10.88 9.22 -15.58
N TRP A 129 -10.72 8.15 -14.81
CA TRP A 129 -9.60 8.04 -13.90
C TRP A 129 -8.28 7.87 -14.64
N GLU A 130 -8.25 7.20 -15.79
CA GLU A 130 -7.04 7.07 -16.62
C GLU A 130 -6.51 8.45 -17.03
N GLN A 131 -7.38 9.35 -17.44
CA GLN A 131 -7.01 10.73 -17.74
C GLN A 131 -6.45 11.44 -16.49
N ARG A 132 -7.16 11.37 -15.36
CA ARG A 132 -6.73 11.95 -14.09
C ARG A 132 -5.41 11.34 -13.58
N LEU A 133 -5.20 10.05 -13.82
CA LEU A 133 -3.96 9.37 -13.45
C LEU A 133 -2.77 9.97 -14.21
N SER A 134 -2.92 10.22 -15.50
CA SER A 134 -1.88 10.86 -16.32
C SER A 134 -1.54 12.26 -15.81
N GLU A 135 -2.54 13.06 -15.47
CA GLU A 135 -2.37 14.42 -14.89
C GLU A 135 -1.66 14.34 -13.52
N ARG A 136 -2.07 13.41 -12.66
CA ARG A 136 -1.45 13.20 -11.33
C ARG A 136 0.00 12.73 -11.42
N LEU A 137 0.31 11.89 -12.39
CA LEU A 137 1.68 11.46 -12.64
C LEU A 137 2.56 12.62 -13.11
N ALA A 138 2.04 13.48 -13.99
CA ALA A 138 2.74 14.68 -14.44
C ALA A 138 2.98 15.66 -13.29
N ALA A 139 1.97 15.90 -12.46
CA ALA A 139 2.05 16.81 -11.31
C ALA A 139 3.02 16.34 -10.22
N ARG A 140 3.20 15.03 -10.04
CA ARG A 140 4.11 14.47 -9.03
C ARG A 140 5.58 14.45 -9.44
N GLY A 141 5.89 14.65 -10.73
CA GLY A 141 7.26 14.74 -11.24
C GLY A 141 8.10 13.50 -10.96
N GLU A 142 8.86 13.51 -9.88
CA GLU A 142 9.81 12.47 -9.55
C GLU A 142 9.16 11.13 -9.16
N LEU A 143 9.87 10.03 -9.45
CA LEU A 143 9.40 8.67 -9.19
C LEU A 143 9.16 8.40 -7.69
N ALA A 144 10.00 8.97 -6.82
CA ALA A 144 9.83 8.88 -5.37
C ALA A 144 8.48 9.44 -4.91
N ALA A 145 8.00 10.53 -5.53
CA ALA A 145 6.69 11.10 -5.22
C ALA A 145 5.50 10.27 -5.73
N ARG A 146 5.76 9.27 -6.58
CA ARG A 146 4.76 8.31 -7.08
C ARG A 146 4.65 7.05 -6.21
N THR A 147 5.47 6.95 -5.18
CA THR A 147 5.59 5.79 -4.29
C THR A 147 4.89 6.08 -2.97
N HIS A 148 4.27 5.05 -2.38
CA HIS A 148 3.71 5.15 -1.03
C HIS A 148 4.82 5.56 -0.04
N PRO A 149 4.56 6.45 0.94
CA PRO A 149 5.61 6.98 1.84
C PRO A 149 6.42 5.93 2.62
N LEU A 150 5.87 4.74 2.82
CA LEU A 150 6.55 3.61 3.45
C LEU A 150 7.67 3.02 2.57
N PHE A 151 7.65 3.23 1.25
CA PHE A 151 8.62 2.65 0.35
C PHE A 151 9.67 3.67 -0.10
N GLU A 152 10.86 3.17 -0.39
CA GLU A 152 11.91 3.92 -1.07
C GLU A 152 12.30 3.21 -2.36
N VAL A 153 12.47 3.97 -3.42
CA VAL A 153 12.83 3.43 -4.74
C VAL A 153 14.32 3.14 -4.78
N VAL A 154 14.66 1.91 -5.17
CA VAL A 154 16.02 1.47 -5.39
C VAL A 154 16.20 0.95 -6.82
N PRO A 155 17.40 0.97 -7.40
CA PRO A 155 17.66 0.31 -8.68
C PRO A 155 17.35 -1.19 -8.58
N GLY A 156 16.74 -1.76 -9.63
CA GLY A 156 16.47 -3.20 -9.68
C GLY A 156 15.36 -3.57 -10.64
N ALA A 157 15.26 -4.85 -10.95
CA ALA A 157 14.23 -5.44 -11.79
C ALA A 157 12.92 -5.66 -11.01
N ILE A 158 11.93 -6.26 -11.67
CA ILE A 158 10.70 -6.70 -11.02
C ILE A 158 11.06 -7.74 -9.94
N GLU A 159 10.40 -7.64 -8.80
CA GLU A 159 10.61 -8.56 -7.67
C GLU A 159 10.36 -10.02 -8.06
N PRO A 160 11.21 -10.96 -7.63
CA PRO A 160 11.09 -12.37 -8.01
C PRO A 160 9.79 -13.04 -7.55
N TRP A 161 9.15 -12.49 -6.52
CA TRP A 161 7.87 -12.98 -6.00
C TRP A 161 6.65 -12.44 -6.79
N GLU A 162 6.84 -11.47 -7.67
CA GLU A 162 5.74 -10.91 -8.45
C GLU A 162 5.30 -11.88 -9.55
N LYS A 163 4.00 -12.12 -9.60
CA LYS A 163 3.39 -12.88 -10.70
C LYS A 163 3.05 -11.93 -11.83
N THR A 164 4.00 -11.75 -12.72
CA THR A 164 3.82 -10.91 -13.89
C THR A 164 2.71 -11.43 -14.79
N LYS A 165 2.03 -10.52 -15.46
CA LYS A 165 1.02 -10.79 -16.49
C LYS A 165 1.36 -9.96 -17.71
N ASP A 166 1.12 -10.53 -18.87
CA ASP A 166 1.12 -9.78 -20.12
C ASP A 166 -0.19 -9.00 -20.22
N PHE A 167 -0.12 -7.70 -20.50
CA PHE A 167 -1.26 -6.79 -20.65
C PHE A 167 -0.95 -5.65 -21.62
#